data_07107cd5fe1edfb76781d8f0e838ab6e
#
_entry.id   07107cd5fe1edfb76781d8f0e838ab6e
#
_cell.length_a   1.000
_cell.length_b   1.000
_cell.length_c   1.000
_cell.angle_alpha   90.00
_cell.angle_beta   90.00
_cell.angle_gamma   90.00
#
_symmetry.space_group_name_H-M   'P 1'
#
loop_
_entity.id
_entity.type
_entity.pdbx_description
1 polymer ?
#
loop_
_entity_poly.entity_id
_entity_poly.type
_entity_poly.pdbx_seq_one_letter_code
_entity_poly.pdbx_strand_id
1 'polypeptide(L)'
;MISLLAKKFIKNREDVTSPAVRQAYGMLCGIVGIGFNVLLFALKLIAGTLSGSIAITADAFNNLSDAGASIVTLLGFKLAGQKPDPEHPFVHGRLEYISGLIVSMVILLMGIELAKSAVEKILHPEAVEFTLLTGGILLASILVKLYMYLYNRAVGKKIGSAAMEATAMDSLSDCTATAAVLAATLIGHFTSLQIDGWCGIVVAALVLWAGIQAARDTISPLLGQPPAPEFVQRIEEIVLSSPVVQGIHDLIVHDYGPGRVMISLHAEVPAHGDIMALHDEIDNIEQRLRRELGCAATIHMDPIVTDDKLTAETRERVAQLVRGIDEHITIHDFRMVTGPTHTNVIFDAVVPFKFRLSDHEVEQEIQAAVKRLDSSYFAVVQIDRDYTK
;
A
#
# COMPACT_ATOMS: atom_id res chain seq x y z
N MET A 1 -13.23 23.57 3.06
CA MET A 1 -12.10 24.45 2.68
C MET A 1 -11.20 23.75 1.64
N ILE A 2 -10.62 22.58 1.92
CA ILE A 2 -9.70 21.87 0.99
C ILE A 2 -10.31 21.64 -0.40
N SER A 3 -11.57 21.21 -0.50
CA SER A 3 -12.25 21.02 -1.79
C SER A 3 -12.36 22.29 -2.62
N LEU A 4 -12.55 23.44 -1.96
CA LEU A 4 -12.58 24.74 -2.62
C LEU A 4 -11.19 25.18 -3.08
N LEU A 5 -10.17 24.96 -2.24
CA LEU A 5 -8.78 25.24 -2.61
C LEU A 5 -8.33 24.32 -3.76
N ALA A 6 -8.65 23.04 -3.71
CA ALA A 6 -8.36 22.11 -4.79
C ALA A 6 -9.04 22.53 -6.12
N LYS A 7 -10.30 23.02 -6.05
CA LYS A 7 -10.99 23.56 -7.23
C LYS A 7 -10.27 24.77 -7.83
N LYS A 8 -9.63 25.58 -7.00
CA LYS A 8 -8.94 26.82 -7.44
C LYS A 8 -7.53 26.56 -7.92
N PHE A 9 -6.79 25.64 -7.28
CA PHE A 9 -5.35 25.50 -7.48
C PHE A 9 -4.94 24.21 -8.25
N ILE A 10 -5.82 23.20 -8.36
CA ILE A 10 -5.50 21.93 -9.02
C ILE A 10 -6.26 21.82 -10.34
N LYS A 11 -5.52 21.88 -11.46
CA LYS A 11 -6.06 21.62 -12.80
C LYS A 11 -6.38 20.12 -12.94
N ASN A 12 -7.45 19.79 -13.66
CA ASN A 12 -7.87 18.40 -13.92
C ASN A 12 -8.00 17.53 -12.65
N ARG A 13 -8.46 18.13 -11.54
CA ARG A 13 -8.53 17.55 -10.19
C ARG A 13 -9.25 16.20 -10.09
N GLU A 14 -10.03 15.83 -11.09
CA GLU A 14 -10.77 14.55 -11.13
C GLU A 14 -9.87 13.40 -11.64
N ASP A 15 -8.80 13.72 -12.36
CA ASP A 15 -7.82 12.74 -12.84
C ASP A 15 -6.79 12.40 -11.73
N VAL A 16 -7.23 11.61 -10.77
CA VAL A 16 -6.42 11.20 -9.61
C VAL A 16 -5.36 10.14 -9.95
N THR A 17 -5.40 9.57 -11.15
CA THR A 17 -4.39 8.64 -11.65
C THR A 17 -3.14 9.38 -12.10
N SER A 18 -3.28 10.65 -12.48
CA SER A 18 -2.15 11.49 -12.88
C SER A 18 -1.21 11.79 -11.71
N PRO A 19 0.10 11.46 -11.81
CA PRO A 19 1.10 11.77 -10.77
C PRO A 19 1.15 13.26 -10.41
N ALA A 20 0.95 14.15 -11.38
CA ALA A 20 0.95 15.61 -11.18
C ALA A 20 -0.24 16.06 -10.31
N VAL A 21 -1.43 15.48 -10.53
CA VAL A 21 -2.64 15.78 -9.74
C VAL A 21 -2.48 15.24 -8.31
N ARG A 22 -1.95 14.01 -8.16
CA ARG A 22 -1.62 13.42 -6.85
C ARG A 22 -0.65 14.31 -6.06
N GLN A 23 0.46 14.69 -6.68
CA GLN A 23 1.46 15.60 -6.10
C GLN A 23 0.82 16.93 -5.68
N ALA A 24 -0.02 17.54 -6.52
CA ALA A 24 -0.68 18.80 -6.21
C ALA A 24 -1.62 18.68 -5.00
N TYR A 25 -2.35 17.56 -4.84
CA TYR A 25 -3.18 17.31 -3.66
C TYR A 25 -2.32 17.15 -2.39
N GLY A 26 -1.25 16.35 -2.43
CA GLY A 26 -0.34 16.16 -1.30
C GLY A 26 0.31 17.48 -0.87
N MET A 27 0.83 18.26 -1.82
CA MET A 27 1.41 19.57 -1.54
C MET A 27 0.39 20.56 -0.95
N LEU A 28 -0.84 20.62 -1.48
CA LEU A 28 -1.89 21.48 -0.95
C LEU A 28 -2.23 21.11 0.50
N CYS A 29 -2.41 19.84 0.80
CA CYS A 29 -2.70 19.35 2.15
C CYS A 29 -1.55 19.62 3.11
N GLY A 30 -0.30 19.39 2.68
CA GLY A 30 0.89 19.69 3.48
C GLY A 30 1.00 21.18 3.83
N ILE A 31 0.83 22.09 2.86
CA ILE A 31 0.85 23.53 3.10
C ILE A 31 -0.25 23.96 4.10
N VAL A 32 -1.46 23.44 3.93
CA VAL A 32 -2.58 23.74 4.83
C VAL A 32 -2.32 23.15 6.24
N GLY A 33 -1.74 21.95 6.32
CA GLY A 33 -1.34 21.32 7.57
C GLY A 33 -0.32 22.16 8.34
N ILE A 34 0.75 22.61 7.66
CA ILE A 34 1.74 23.53 8.23
C ILE A 34 1.05 24.79 8.76
N GLY A 35 0.16 25.40 7.96
CA GLY A 35 -0.56 26.60 8.36
C GLY A 35 -1.40 26.42 9.63
N PHE A 36 -2.15 25.32 9.75
CA PHE A 36 -2.94 25.03 10.94
C PHE A 36 -2.07 24.73 12.17
N ASN A 37 -1.01 23.94 12.03
CA ASN A 37 -0.12 23.62 13.14
C ASN A 37 0.64 24.85 13.64
N VAL A 38 1.11 25.73 12.76
CA VAL A 38 1.73 27.01 13.13
C VAL A 38 0.71 27.95 13.80
N LEU A 39 -0.54 27.99 13.31
CA LEU A 39 -1.59 28.76 13.96
C LEU A 39 -1.90 28.26 15.39
N LEU A 40 -2.03 26.93 15.55
CA LEU A 40 -2.24 26.31 16.87
C LEU A 40 -1.06 26.56 17.81
N PHE A 41 0.19 26.43 17.30
CA PHE A 41 1.40 26.78 18.05
C PHE A 41 1.33 28.20 18.57
N ALA A 42 1.07 29.18 17.70
CA ALA A 42 1.02 30.59 18.08
C ALA A 42 -0.09 30.89 19.13
N LEU A 43 -1.29 30.37 18.91
CA LEU A 43 -2.42 30.54 19.84
C LEU A 43 -2.13 29.93 21.20
N LYS A 44 -1.62 28.69 21.24
CA LYS A 44 -1.27 28.02 22.51
C LYS A 44 -0.08 28.67 23.21
N LEU A 45 0.94 29.12 22.47
CA LEU A 45 2.09 29.82 23.04
C LEU A 45 1.67 31.12 23.71
N ILE A 46 0.83 31.95 23.05
CA ILE A 46 0.28 33.18 23.62
C ILE A 46 -0.53 32.85 24.86
N ALA A 47 -1.42 31.87 24.79
CA ALA A 47 -2.27 31.52 25.93
C ALA A 47 -1.43 30.93 27.10
N GLY A 48 -0.43 30.10 26.85
CA GLY A 48 0.46 29.53 27.85
C GLY A 48 1.31 30.58 28.55
N THR A 49 1.84 31.56 27.78
CA THR A 49 2.59 32.70 28.37
C THR A 49 1.71 33.64 29.19
N LEU A 50 0.50 33.97 28.75
CA LEU A 50 -0.44 34.81 29.46
C LEU A 50 -0.99 34.14 30.72
N SER A 51 -1.22 32.82 30.71
CA SER A 51 -1.72 32.06 31.86
C SER A 51 -0.62 31.57 32.81
N GLY A 52 0.65 31.68 32.41
CA GLY A 52 1.78 31.09 33.16
C GLY A 52 1.77 29.56 33.14
N SER A 53 0.96 28.94 32.26
CA SER A 53 0.83 27.46 32.20
C SER A 53 1.93 26.83 31.38
N ILE A 54 2.83 26.09 32.05
CA ILE A 54 3.89 25.30 31.42
C ILE A 54 3.28 24.19 30.53
N ALA A 55 2.15 23.58 30.96
CA ALA A 55 1.47 22.53 30.20
C ALA A 55 0.95 23.02 28.85
N ILE A 56 0.33 24.20 28.80
CA ILE A 56 -0.15 24.79 27.54
C ILE A 56 1.02 25.18 26.64
N THR A 57 2.10 25.68 27.23
CA THR A 57 3.31 26.04 26.49
C THR A 57 3.99 24.79 25.89
N ALA A 58 4.09 23.70 26.67
CA ALA A 58 4.61 22.42 26.16
C ALA A 58 3.74 21.88 25.02
N ASP A 59 2.41 21.93 25.13
CA ASP A 59 1.46 21.51 24.08
C ASP A 59 1.56 22.41 22.83
N ALA A 60 1.94 23.69 22.97
CA ALA A 60 2.27 24.53 21.82
C ALA A 60 3.46 23.97 21.03
N PHE A 61 4.54 23.52 21.69
CA PHE A 61 5.71 22.95 21.02
C PHE A 61 5.39 21.62 20.33
N ASN A 62 4.42 20.82 20.83
CA ASN A 62 3.92 19.66 20.09
C ASN A 62 3.38 20.06 18.70
N ASN A 63 2.55 21.14 18.62
CA ASN A 63 2.06 21.60 17.32
C ASN A 63 3.19 22.10 16.39
N LEU A 64 4.30 22.58 16.93
CA LEU A 64 5.47 22.92 16.12
C LEU A 64 6.14 21.66 15.54
N SER A 65 6.22 20.57 16.32
CA SER A 65 6.71 19.25 15.85
C SER A 65 5.78 18.71 14.75
N ASP A 66 4.46 18.86 14.89
CA ASP A 66 3.47 18.42 13.89
C ASP A 66 3.57 19.24 12.58
N ALA A 67 3.95 20.52 12.69
CA ALA A 67 4.30 21.31 11.51
C ALA A 67 5.54 20.71 10.81
N GLY A 68 6.51 20.19 11.57
CA GLY A 68 7.66 19.45 11.04
C GLY A 68 7.24 18.18 10.29
N ALA A 69 6.34 17.36 10.85
CA ALA A 69 5.79 16.18 10.17
C ALA A 69 5.05 16.56 8.86
N SER A 70 4.29 17.64 8.88
CA SER A 70 3.63 18.20 7.68
C SER A 70 4.65 18.66 6.62
N ILE A 71 5.81 19.18 7.01
CA ILE A 71 6.90 19.54 6.10
C ILE A 71 7.50 18.28 5.47
N VAL A 72 7.71 17.20 6.24
CA VAL A 72 8.21 15.91 5.72
C VAL A 72 7.26 15.38 4.65
N THR A 73 5.96 15.37 4.91
CA THR A 73 4.94 14.95 3.94
C THR A 73 4.98 15.83 2.67
N LEU A 74 5.05 17.15 2.83
CA LEU A 74 5.15 18.09 1.70
C LEU A 74 6.39 17.83 0.85
N LEU A 75 7.54 17.64 1.47
CA LEU A 75 8.80 17.33 0.79
C LEU A 75 8.73 15.96 0.11
N GLY A 76 8.14 14.95 0.76
CA GLY A 76 7.92 13.63 0.18
C GLY A 76 7.16 13.71 -1.14
N PHE A 77 6.03 14.40 -1.17
CA PHE A 77 5.27 14.61 -2.41
C PHE A 77 6.02 15.42 -3.46
N LYS A 78 6.75 16.46 -3.05
CA LYS A 78 7.54 17.28 -3.97
C LYS A 78 8.65 16.47 -4.61
N LEU A 79 9.38 15.68 -3.84
CA LEU A 79 10.48 14.86 -4.31
C LEU A 79 9.98 13.66 -5.13
N ALA A 80 8.91 12.99 -4.70
CA ALA A 80 8.30 11.89 -5.44
C ALA A 80 7.86 12.29 -6.87
N GLY A 81 7.48 13.54 -7.08
CA GLY A 81 7.13 14.08 -8.40
C GLY A 81 8.31 14.47 -9.29
N GLN A 82 9.56 14.26 -8.88
CA GLN A 82 10.73 14.57 -9.71
C GLN A 82 10.84 13.58 -10.88
N LYS A 83 11.42 14.08 -11.98
CA LYS A 83 11.71 13.25 -13.16
C LYS A 83 12.85 12.27 -12.87
N PRO A 84 12.93 11.16 -13.65
CA PRO A 84 14.09 10.27 -13.59
C PRO A 84 15.40 11.03 -13.77
N ASP A 85 16.41 10.64 -13.02
CA ASP A 85 17.79 11.11 -13.16
C ASP A 85 18.75 9.91 -13.27
N PRO A 86 20.06 10.13 -13.53
CA PRO A 86 21.03 9.04 -13.68
C PRO A 86 21.21 8.18 -12.41
N GLU A 87 20.95 8.74 -11.22
CA GLU A 87 21.03 8.01 -9.93
C GLU A 87 19.74 7.24 -9.63
N HIS A 88 18.59 7.76 -10.10
CA HIS A 88 17.25 7.16 -9.88
C HIS A 88 16.49 7.06 -11.21
N PRO A 89 16.85 6.11 -12.10
CA PRO A 89 16.27 5.98 -13.45
C PRO A 89 14.80 5.56 -13.43
N PHE A 90 14.35 4.94 -12.32
CA PHE A 90 12.96 4.49 -12.13
C PHE A 90 12.09 5.50 -11.36
N VAL A 91 12.47 6.76 -11.32
CA VAL A 91 11.87 7.89 -10.60
C VAL A 91 11.99 7.83 -9.07
N HIS A 92 11.45 8.87 -8.42
CA HIS A 92 11.53 9.09 -6.98
C HIS A 92 10.22 8.77 -6.25
N GLY A 93 9.28 8.04 -6.89
CA GLY A 93 7.93 7.79 -6.37
C GLY A 93 7.90 7.16 -4.97
N ARG A 94 8.86 6.29 -4.65
CA ARG A 94 8.99 5.66 -3.33
C ARG A 94 9.30 6.62 -2.19
N LEU A 95 9.74 7.86 -2.48
CA LEU A 95 9.93 8.89 -1.45
C LEU A 95 8.61 9.30 -0.77
N GLU A 96 7.47 9.11 -1.42
CA GLU A 96 6.15 9.25 -0.78
C GLU A 96 6.00 8.24 0.37
N TYR A 97 6.32 6.97 0.13
CA TYR A 97 6.26 5.93 1.18
C TYR A 97 7.25 6.17 2.32
N ILE A 98 8.48 6.60 1.98
CA ILE A 98 9.50 6.94 2.97
C ILE A 98 9.03 8.12 3.84
N SER A 99 8.42 9.14 3.26
CA SER A 99 7.87 10.26 4.04
C SER A 99 6.75 9.81 5.00
N GLY A 100 5.86 8.93 4.55
CA GLY A 100 4.83 8.32 5.39
C GLY A 100 5.44 7.47 6.52
N LEU A 101 6.51 6.74 6.25
CA LEU A 101 7.24 5.98 7.27
C LEU A 101 7.86 6.89 8.33
N ILE A 102 8.47 8.01 7.93
CA ILE A 102 9.02 9.00 8.87
C ILE A 102 7.90 9.54 9.78
N VAL A 103 6.75 9.91 9.21
CA VAL A 103 5.60 10.38 9.99
C VAL A 103 5.12 9.29 10.96
N SER A 104 5.01 8.04 10.53
CA SER A 104 4.59 6.95 11.43
C SER A 104 5.59 6.68 12.56
N MET A 105 6.90 6.87 12.33
CA MET A 105 7.91 6.81 13.37
C MET A 105 7.75 7.94 14.41
N VAL A 106 7.40 9.16 13.97
CA VAL A 106 7.08 10.27 14.86
C VAL A 106 5.87 9.92 15.73
N ILE A 107 4.79 9.35 15.14
CA ILE A 107 3.61 8.90 15.90
C ILE A 107 3.99 7.88 16.97
N LEU A 108 4.84 6.90 16.64
CA LEU A 108 5.32 5.91 17.61
C LEU A 108 6.12 6.54 18.75
N LEU A 109 7.02 7.48 18.45
CA LEU A 109 7.77 8.22 19.45
C LEU A 109 6.85 9.01 20.38
N MET A 110 5.84 9.70 19.82
CA MET A 110 4.83 10.42 20.61
C MET A 110 4.00 9.47 21.48
N GLY A 111 3.63 8.30 20.97
CA GLY A 111 2.92 7.27 21.73
C GLY A 111 3.72 6.76 22.92
N ILE A 112 5.04 6.55 22.75
CA ILE A 112 5.96 6.15 23.85
C ILE A 112 6.07 7.27 24.89
N GLU A 113 6.21 8.52 24.46
CA GLU A 113 6.33 9.67 25.37
C GLU A 113 5.03 9.88 26.16
N LEU A 114 3.87 9.73 25.49
CA LEU A 114 2.57 9.77 26.14
C LEU A 114 2.41 8.65 27.18
N ALA A 115 2.89 7.43 26.87
CA ALA A 115 2.86 6.32 27.82
C ALA A 115 3.71 6.60 29.06
N LYS A 116 4.93 7.15 28.88
CA LYS A 116 5.80 7.55 29.99
C LYS A 116 5.13 8.61 30.86
N SER A 117 4.62 9.69 30.25
CA SER A 117 3.92 10.76 30.96
C SER A 117 2.70 10.24 31.72
N ALA A 118 1.93 9.33 31.11
CA ALA A 118 0.78 8.71 31.76
C ALA A 118 1.18 7.87 32.99
N VAL A 119 2.27 7.09 32.91
CA VAL A 119 2.81 6.33 34.05
C VAL A 119 3.28 7.28 35.16
N GLU A 120 3.98 8.36 34.79
CA GLU A 120 4.45 9.36 35.76
C GLU A 120 3.29 10.01 36.52
N LYS A 121 2.20 10.37 35.81
CA LYS A 121 0.97 10.90 36.44
C LYS A 121 0.22 9.90 37.33
N ILE A 122 0.36 8.58 37.07
CA ILE A 122 -0.18 7.54 37.95
C ILE A 122 0.63 7.46 39.25
N LEU A 123 1.97 7.54 39.13
CA LEU A 123 2.88 7.44 40.27
C LEU A 123 2.92 8.74 41.11
N HIS A 124 2.83 9.88 40.45
CA HIS A 124 2.87 11.22 41.04
C HIS A 124 1.67 12.02 40.58
N PRO A 125 0.46 11.80 41.15
CA PRO A 125 -0.74 12.47 40.76
C PRO A 125 -0.68 13.98 41.08
N GLU A 126 -0.83 14.81 40.05
CA GLU A 126 -0.92 16.27 40.18
C GLU A 126 -2.34 16.74 39.95
N ALA A 127 -2.81 17.72 40.71
CA ALA A 127 -4.12 18.32 40.49
C ALA A 127 -4.07 19.23 39.28
N VAL A 128 -4.90 18.92 38.25
CA VAL A 128 -5.01 19.76 37.06
C VAL A 128 -6.06 20.86 37.30
N GLU A 129 -5.63 22.13 37.29
CA GLU A 129 -6.53 23.25 37.42
C GLU A 129 -7.27 23.51 36.06
N PHE A 130 -8.58 23.37 36.10
CA PHE A 130 -9.43 23.71 34.95
C PHE A 130 -9.76 25.20 34.95
N THR A 131 -9.42 25.90 33.88
CA THR A 131 -9.88 27.25 33.59
C THR A 131 -10.72 27.27 32.30
N LEU A 132 -11.66 28.21 32.19
CA LEU A 132 -12.49 28.36 30.98
C LEU A 132 -11.64 28.64 29.73
N LEU A 133 -10.53 29.34 29.90
CA LEU A 133 -9.56 29.63 28.83
C LEU A 133 -8.87 28.34 28.36
N THR A 134 -8.36 27.52 29.30
CA THR A 134 -7.72 26.25 29.00
C THR A 134 -8.67 25.31 28.26
N GLY A 135 -9.92 25.16 28.79
CA GLY A 135 -10.94 24.34 28.14
C GLY A 135 -11.29 24.81 26.72
N GLY A 136 -11.40 26.11 26.52
CA GLY A 136 -11.67 26.69 25.18
C GLY A 136 -10.54 26.43 24.19
N ILE A 137 -9.27 26.53 24.61
CA ILE A 137 -8.10 26.25 23.76
C ILE A 137 -8.03 24.78 23.39
N LEU A 138 -8.22 23.85 24.37
CA LEU A 138 -8.23 22.42 24.12
C LEU A 138 -9.35 22.05 23.15
N LEU A 139 -10.56 22.59 23.33
CA LEU A 139 -11.68 22.36 22.42
C LEU A 139 -11.39 22.86 20.99
N ALA A 140 -10.86 24.08 20.85
CA ALA A 140 -10.45 24.60 19.55
C ALA A 140 -9.38 23.73 18.88
N SER A 141 -8.39 23.23 19.65
CA SER A 141 -7.37 22.31 19.15
C SER A 141 -7.97 21.00 18.64
N ILE A 142 -8.90 20.41 19.41
CA ILE A 142 -9.62 19.18 19.01
C ILE A 142 -10.35 19.40 17.68
N LEU A 143 -11.09 20.50 17.53
CA LEU A 143 -11.85 20.80 16.32
C LEU A 143 -10.93 20.98 15.10
N VAL A 144 -9.81 21.68 15.25
CA VAL A 144 -8.84 21.88 14.16
C VAL A 144 -8.18 20.55 13.79
N LYS A 145 -7.69 19.76 14.76
CA LYS A 145 -7.06 18.46 14.52
C LYS A 145 -8.04 17.45 13.92
N LEU A 146 -9.29 17.43 14.38
CA LEU A 146 -10.35 16.61 13.78
C LEU A 146 -10.61 17.00 12.32
N TYR A 147 -10.63 18.30 12.01
CA TYR A 147 -10.75 18.77 10.63
C TYR A 147 -9.54 18.36 9.78
N MET A 148 -8.32 18.43 10.34
CA MET A 148 -7.10 17.96 9.66
C MET A 148 -7.15 16.47 9.38
N TYR A 149 -7.56 15.65 10.35
CA TYR A 149 -7.80 14.23 10.15
C TYR A 149 -8.78 13.95 9.00
N LEU A 150 -9.94 14.60 9.03
CA LEU A 150 -10.99 14.36 8.04
C LEU A 150 -10.55 14.69 6.61
N TYR A 151 -9.89 15.83 6.39
CA TYR A 151 -9.48 16.17 5.03
C TYR A 151 -8.27 15.35 4.56
N ASN A 152 -7.29 15.09 5.45
CA ASN A 152 -6.14 14.26 5.09
C ASN A 152 -6.57 12.83 4.74
N ARG A 153 -7.48 12.24 5.52
CA ARG A 153 -8.05 10.92 5.23
C ARG A 153 -8.86 10.90 3.94
N ALA A 154 -9.69 11.91 3.71
CA ALA A 154 -10.50 12.00 2.49
C ALA A 154 -9.63 12.14 1.23
N VAL A 155 -8.58 12.97 1.30
CA VAL A 155 -7.63 13.14 0.18
C VAL A 155 -6.74 11.91 0.06
N GLY A 156 -6.21 11.36 1.15
CA GLY A 156 -5.39 10.15 1.15
C GLY A 156 -6.09 8.99 0.44
N LYS A 157 -7.34 8.71 0.79
CA LYS A 157 -8.16 7.71 0.10
C LYS A 157 -8.40 8.04 -1.37
N LYS A 158 -8.67 9.34 -1.68
CA LYS A 158 -8.94 9.78 -3.05
C LYS A 158 -7.75 9.55 -3.97
N ILE A 159 -6.52 9.81 -3.50
CA ILE A 159 -5.29 9.67 -4.28
C ILE A 159 -4.51 8.38 -3.98
N GLY A 160 -5.01 7.50 -3.11
CA GLY A 160 -4.35 6.26 -2.70
C GLY A 160 -2.96 6.51 -2.08
N SER A 161 -2.83 7.44 -1.13
CA SER A 161 -1.55 7.84 -0.54
C SER A 161 -1.42 7.39 0.90
N ALA A 162 -0.53 6.41 1.16
CA ALA A 162 -0.18 5.97 2.51
C ALA A 162 0.43 7.10 3.36
N ALA A 163 1.20 8.01 2.76
CA ALA A 163 1.77 9.16 3.46
C ALA A 163 0.67 10.12 3.97
N MET A 164 -0.37 10.36 3.16
CA MET A 164 -1.52 11.18 3.59
C MET A 164 -2.35 10.49 4.66
N GLU A 165 -2.49 9.17 4.60
CA GLU A 165 -3.18 8.39 5.62
C GLU A 165 -2.39 8.39 6.93
N ALA A 166 -1.06 8.26 6.89
CA ALA A 166 -0.20 8.43 8.07
C ALA A 166 -0.35 9.81 8.71
N THR A 167 -0.35 10.89 7.90
CA THR A 167 -0.59 12.27 8.40
C THR A 167 -2.00 12.45 8.97
N ALA A 168 -3.00 11.73 8.43
CA ALA A 168 -4.33 11.71 9.03
C ALA A 168 -4.32 11.02 10.40
N MET A 169 -3.63 9.88 10.53
CA MET A 169 -3.52 9.17 11.81
C MET A 169 -2.78 9.97 12.87
N ASP A 170 -1.75 10.73 12.49
CA ASP A 170 -1.07 11.70 13.34
C ASP A 170 -2.07 12.72 13.92
N SER A 171 -2.83 13.38 13.05
CA SER A 171 -3.86 14.36 13.47
C SER A 171 -4.96 13.74 14.35
N LEU A 172 -5.32 12.47 14.13
CA LEU A 172 -6.27 11.73 14.98
C LEU A 172 -5.68 11.40 16.34
N SER A 173 -4.41 11.00 16.39
CA SER A 173 -3.69 10.74 17.64
C SER A 173 -3.65 11.96 18.54
N ASP A 174 -3.33 13.13 17.98
CA ASP A 174 -3.35 14.41 18.69
C ASP A 174 -4.76 14.78 19.19
N CYS A 175 -5.76 14.57 18.31
CA CYS A 175 -7.16 14.82 18.66
C CYS A 175 -7.60 13.95 19.85
N THR A 176 -7.26 12.66 19.84
CA THR A 176 -7.64 11.72 20.91
C THR A 176 -6.87 11.98 22.21
N ALA A 177 -5.59 12.31 22.12
CA ALA A 177 -4.77 12.70 23.28
C ALA A 177 -5.32 13.99 23.94
N THR A 178 -5.58 15.03 23.15
CA THR A 178 -6.13 16.29 23.66
C THR A 178 -7.56 16.12 24.22
N ALA A 179 -8.40 15.28 23.59
CA ALA A 179 -9.74 14.96 24.09
C ALA A 179 -9.71 14.20 25.42
N ALA A 180 -8.78 13.26 25.59
CA ALA A 180 -8.61 12.54 26.84
C ALA A 180 -8.13 13.47 27.97
N VAL A 181 -7.19 14.38 27.69
CA VAL A 181 -6.75 15.41 28.65
C VAL A 181 -7.93 16.31 29.05
N LEU A 182 -8.73 16.78 28.09
CA LEU A 182 -9.91 17.60 28.38
C LEU A 182 -10.93 16.84 29.24
N ALA A 183 -11.23 15.58 28.89
CA ALA A 183 -12.18 14.76 29.64
C ALA A 183 -11.68 14.47 31.06
N ALA A 184 -10.41 14.10 31.24
CA ALA A 184 -9.80 13.85 32.53
C ALA A 184 -9.78 15.09 33.42
N THR A 185 -9.47 16.27 32.83
CA THR A 185 -9.47 17.55 33.53
C THR A 185 -10.88 17.91 34.00
N LEU A 186 -11.92 17.72 33.15
CA LEU A 186 -13.32 17.97 33.53
C LEU A 186 -13.76 17.00 34.64
N ILE A 187 -13.49 15.71 34.52
CA ILE A 187 -13.86 14.73 35.53
C ILE A 187 -13.14 15.04 36.85
N GLY A 188 -11.85 15.37 36.82
CA GLY A 188 -11.09 15.76 38.01
C GLY A 188 -11.65 16.99 38.69
N HIS A 189 -12.08 17.99 37.91
CA HIS A 189 -12.70 19.19 38.43
C HIS A 189 -14.04 18.96 39.15
N PHE A 190 -14.88 18.05 38.62
CA PHE A 190 -16.20 17.76 39.19
C PHE A 190 -16.22 16.67 40.27
N THR A 191 -15.26 15.71 40.23
CA THR A 191 -15.28 14.51 41.09
C THR A 191 -14.10 14.38 42.03
N SER A 192 -13.10 15.23 41.91
CA SER A 192 -11.79 15.11 42.60
C SER A 192 -11.05 13.78 42.33
N LEU A 193 -11.47 12.99 41.33
CA LEU A 193 -10.84 11.75 40.91
C LEU A 193 -9.66 12.06 39.97
N GLN A 194 -8.49 11.53 40.30
CA GLN A 194 -7.28 11.69 39.49
C GLN A 194 -7.15 10.51 38.52
N ILE A 195 -7.92 10.56 37.42
CA ILE A 195 -7.95 9.50 36.39
C ILE A 195 -7.11 9.81 35.17
N ASP A 196 -6.46 10.99 35.12
CA ASP A 196 -5.72 11.51 33.97
C ASP A 196 -4.65 10.52 33.49
N GLY A 197 -3.84 9.96 34.41
CA GLY A 197 -2.83 8.97 34.06
C GLY A 197 -3.42 7.69 33.46
N TRP A 198 -4.54 7.18 34.00
CA TRP A 198 -5.19 5.97 33.45
C TRP A 198 -5.78 6.20 32.06
N CYS A 199 -6.43 7.32 31.85
CA CYS A 199 -6.89 7.73 30.51
C CYS A 199 -5.70 7.86 29.55
N GLY A 200 -4.60 8.44 30.02
CA GLY A 200 -3.35 8.57 29.24
C GLY A 200 -2.79 7.24 28.76
N ILE A 201 -2.78 6.18 29.59
CA ILE A 201 -2.33 4.83 29.19
C ILE A 201 -3.18 4.26 28.05
N VAL A 202 -4.53 4.39 28.15
CA VAL A 202 -5.44 3.91 27.11
C VAL A 202 -5.19 4.63 25.78
N VAL A 203 -5.04 5.96 25.85
CA VAL A 203 -4.77 6.77 24.64
C VAL A 203 -3.39 6.43 24.06
N ALA A 204 -2.35 6.28 24.90
CA ALA A 204 -1.02 5.88 24.44
C ALA A 204 -1.05 4.53 23.71
N ALA A 205 -1.79 3.54 24.22
CA ALA A 205 -1.95 2.25 23.56
C ALA A 205 -2.64 2.38 22.18
N LEU A 206 -3.67 3.22 22.08
CA LEU A 206 -4.34 3.49 20.79
C LEU A 206 -3.41 4.21 19.79
N VAL A 207 -2.63 5.20 20.26
CA VAL A 207 -1.66 5.92 19.43
C VAL A 207 -0.56 5.00 18.92
N LEU A 208 0.00 4.15 19.80
CA LEU A 208 1.01 3.15 19.41
C LEU A 208 0.46 2.15 18.39
N TRP A 209 -0.75 1.65 18.59
CA TRP A 209 -1.39 0.77 17.62
C TRP A 209 -1.59 1.45 16.26
N ALA A 210 -2.07 2.70 16.25
CA ALA A 210 -2.23 3.49 15.03
C ALA A 210 -0.90 3.74 14.31
N GLY A 211 0.16 4.07 15.06
CA GLY A 211 1.51 4.25 14.53
C GLY A 211 2.08 2.97 13.90
N ILE A 212 1.86 1.80 14.54
CA ILE A 212 2.28 0.50 13.97
C ILE A 212 1.54 0.22 12.66
N GLN A 213 0.24 0.47 12.59
CA GLN A 213 -0.54 0.29 11.35
C GLN A 213 -0.04 1.23 10.24
N ALA A 214 0.12 2.52 10.53
CA ALA A 214 0.65 3.48 9.57
C ALA A 214 2.06 3.09 9.07
N ALA A 215 2.93 2.57 9.95
CA ALA A 215 4.25 2.06 9.56
C ALA A 215 4.13 0.83 8.63
N ARG A 216 3.26 -0.11 8.94
CA ARG A 216 3.03 -1.29 8.08
C ARG A 216 2.52 -0.90 6.69
N ASP A 217 1.56 0.03 6.62
CA ASP A 217 0.96 0.48 5.36
C ASP A 217 1.96 1.23 4.47
N THR A 218 3.00 1.82 5.05
CA THR A 218 4.08 2.49 4.31
C THR A 218 5.26 1.58 3.98
N ILE A 219 5.55 0.58 4.81
CA ILE A 219 6.62 -0.40 4.57
C ILE A 219 6.20 -1.44 3.52
N SER A 220 4.94 -1.90 3.55
CA SER A 220 4.46 -2.95 2.66
C SER A 220 4.71 -2.67 1.17
N PRO A 221 4.41 -1.48 0.62
CA PRO A 221 4.76 -1.14 -0.76
C PRO A 221 6.27 -1.10 -1.03
N LEU A 222 7.08 -0.73 -0.04
CA LEU A 222 8.55 -0.71 -0.18
C LEU A 222 9.15 -2.12 -0.29
N LEU A 223 8.56 -3.09 0.42
CA LEU A 223 8.96 -4.50 0.38
C LEU A 223 8.41 -5.25 -0.84
N GLY A 224 7.45 -4.67 -1.57
CA GLY A 224 6.77 -5.31 -2.69
C GLY A 224 5.51 -6.02 -2.24
N GLN A 225 4.41 -5.28 -2.08
CA GLN A 225 3.10 -5.86 -1.81
C GLN A 225 2.47 -6.44 -3.09
N PRO A 226 1.59 -7.45 -2.98
CA PRO A 226 0.82 -7.94 -4.12
C PRO A 226 0.01 -6.81 -4.76
N PRO A 227 -0.16 -6.81 -6.09
CA PRO A 227 -1.01 -5.85 -6.77
C PRO A 227 -2.49 -6.02 -6.36
N ALA A 228 -3.28 -4.97 -6.55
CA ALA A 228 -4.72 -5.06 -6.33
C ALA A 228 -5.35 -6.06 -7.32
N PRO A 229 -6.27 -6.95 -6.87
CA PRO A 229 -6.90 -7.95 -7.75
C PRO A 229 -7.57 -7.34 -8.99
N GLU A 230 -8.17 -6.17 -8.85
CA GLU A 230 -8.82 -5.46 -9.96
C GLU A 230 -7.81 -5.00 -11.02
N PHE A 231 -6.57 -4.69 -10.61
CA PHE A 231 -5.49 -4.33 -11.52
C PHE A 231 -5.01 -5.54 -12.32
N VAL A 232 -4.84 -6.69 -11.65
CA VAL A 232 -4.50 -7.97 -12.29
C VAL A 232 -5.56 -8.36 -13.29
N GLN A 233 -6.84 -8.38 -12.88
CA GLN A 233 -7.95 -8.70 -13.77
C GLN A 233 -7.98 -7.80 -15.00
N ARG A 234 -7.69 -6.51 -14.84
CA ARG A 234 -7.67 -5.58 -15.99
C ARG A 234 -6.51 -5.85 -16.94
N ILE A 235 -5.33 -6.27 -16.43
CA ILE A 235 -4.22 -6.73 -17.27
C ILE A 235 -4.65 -7.96 -18.08
N GLU A 236 -5.22 -8.97 -17.41
CA GLU A 236 -5.71 -10.21 -18.03
C GLU A 236 -6.74 -9.90 -19.16
N GLU A 237 -7.73 -9.06 -18.87
CA GLU A 237 -8.73 -8.64 -19.87
C GLU A 237 -8.10 -8.00 -21.11
N ILE A 238 -7.11 -7.13 -20.93
CA ILE A 238 -6.44 -6.45 -22.05
C ILE A 238 -5.63 -7.44 -22.86
N VAL A 239 -4.83 -8.29 -22.23
CA VAL A 239 -3.94 -9.23 -22.93
C VAL A 239 -4.76 -10.32 -23.64
N LEU A 240 -5.72 -10.94 -22.95
CA LEU A 240 -6.56 -12.00 -23.49
C LEU A 240 -7.60 -11.49 -24.50
N SER A 241 -7.78 -10.17 -24.65
CA SER A 241 -8.64 -9.62 -25.71
C SER A 241 -8.07 -9.81 -27.13
N SER A 242 -6.77 -10.10 -27.23
CA SER A 242 -6.13 -10.39 -28.52
C SER A 242 -6.42 -11.83 -28.94
N PRO A 243 -6.83 -12.06 -30.21
CA PRO A 243 -7.16 -13.40 -30.72
C PRO A 243 -5.95 -14.30 -30.87
N VAL A 244 -4.72 -13.76 -30.83
CA VAL A 244 -3.49 -14.55 -30.96
C VAL A 244 -2.97 -15.05 -29.59
N VAL A 245 -3.40 -14.45 -28.49
CA VAL A 245 -3.00 -14.85 -27.14
C VAL A 245 -3.97 -15.91 -26.62
N GLN A 246 -3.44 -17.09 -26.29
CA GLN A 246 -4.22 -18.23 -25.84
C GLN A 246 -4.22 -18.40 -24.31
N GLY A 247 -3.21 -17.86 -23.63
CA GLY A 247 -3.06 -17.88 -22.19
C GLY A 247 -2.03 -16.86 -21.73
N ILE A 248 -2.05 -16.58 -20.44
CA ILE A 248 -1.04 -15.75 -19.77
C ILE A 248 -0.61 -16.43 -18.47
N HIS A 249 0.66 -16.25 -18.11
CA HIS A 249 1.23 -16.72 -16.86
C HIS A 249 2.41 -15.85 -16.43
N ASP A 250 2.99 -16.11 -15.27
CA ASP A 250 4.16 -15.44 -14.70
C ASP A 250 4.04 -13.91 -14.67
N LEU A 251 2.84 -13.41 -14.32
CA LEU A 251 2.64 -11.98 -14.16
C LEU A 251 3.38 -11.48 -12.91
N ILE A 252 4.39 -10.63 -13.14
CA ILE A 252 5.15 -9.94 -12.10
C ILE A 252 4.84 -8.45 -12.19
N VAL A 253 4.49 -7.86 -11.04
CA VAL A 253 4.19 -6.43 -10.93
C VAL A 253 5.21 -5.75 -10.03
N HIS A 254 5.96 -4.81 -10.57
CA HIS A 254 6.92 -3.98 -9.83
C HIS A 254 6.35 -2.58 -9.60
N ASP A 255 6.15 -2.22 -8.34
CA ASP A 255 5.74 -0.87 -7.92
C ASP A 255 6.96 -0.04 -7.50
N TYR A 256 7.23 1.02 -8.26
CA TYR A 256 8.26 2.02 -7.94
C TYR A 256 7.66 3.31 -7.35
N GLY A 257 6.45 3.22 -6.85
CA GLY A 257 5.71 4.34 -6.27
C GLY A 257 4.58 4.82 -7.18
N PRO A 258 3.74 5.72 -6.68
CA PRO A 258 2.52 6.14 -7.36
C PRO A 258 2.74 6.59 -8.79
N GLY A 259 2.05 5.97 -9.73
CA GLY A 259 2.14 6.27 -11.17
C GLY A 259 3.38 5.69 -11.87
N ARG A 260 4.07 4.73 -11.24
CA ARG A 260 5.22 4.03 -11.82
C ARG A 260 5.17 2.54 -11.55
N VAL A 261 4.37 1.86 -12.32
CA VAL A 261 4.24 0.40 -12.31
C VAL A 261 4.91 -0.16 -13.55
N MET A 262 5.71 -1.20 -13.38
CA MET A 262 6.28 -2.00 -14.45
C MET A 262 5.79 -3.43 -14.30
N ILE A 263 5.40 -4.05 -15.40
CA ILE A 263 4.94 -5.43 -15.40
C ILE A 263 5.73 -6.26 -16.41
N SER A 264 5.94 -7.50 -16.06
CA SER A 264 6.36 -8.53 -17.00
C SER A 264 5.39 -9.69 -16.91
N LEU A 265 5.08 -10.31 -18.03
CA LEU A 265 4.24 -11.50 -18.11
C LEU A 265 4.62 -12.33 -19.33
N HIS A 266 4.20 -13.57 -19.32
CA HIS A 266 4.30 -14.47 -20.45
C HIS A 266 2.96 -14.61 -21.15
N ALA A 267 2.97 -14.62 -22.48
CA ALA A 267 1.79 -14.82 -23.32
C ALA A 267 1.97 -16.04 -24.21
N GLU A 268 1.10 -17.04 -24.08
CA GLU A 268 1.05 -18.20 -24.93
C GLU A 268 0.55 -17.81 -26.32
N VAL A 269 1.37 -18.05 -27.36
CA VAL A 269 1.05 -17.73 -28.76
C VAL A 269 1.24 -18.96 -29.68
N PRO A 270 0.60 -19.04 -30.85
CA PRO A 270 0.77 -20.19 -31.76
C PRO A 270 2.21 -20.35 -32.26
N ALA A 271 2.82 -21.53 -32.09
CA ALA A 271 4.20 -21.81 -32.48
C ALA A 271 4.47 -21.68 -33.99
N HIS A 272 3.44 -21.90 -34.83
CA HIS A 272 3.53 -21.86 -36.29
C HIS A 272 3.00 -20.56 -36.88
N GLY A 273 2.79 -19.51 -36.06
CA GLY A 273 2.39 -18.19 -36.51
C GLY A 273 3.55 -17.42 -37.18
N ASP A 274 3.20 -16.42 -37.98
CA ASP A 274 4.19 -15.46 -38.50
C ASP A 274 4.73 -14.65 -37.31
N ILE A 275 6.01 -14.82 -37.01
CA ILE A 275 6.69 -14.20 -35.87
C ILE A 275 6.58 -12.65 -35.92
N MET A 276 6.61 -12.05 -37.09
CA MET A 276 6.51 -10.60 -37.23
C MET A 276 5.08 -10.11 -36.95
N ALA A 277 4.07 -10.85 -37.38
CA ALA A 277 2.68 -10.53 -37.07
C ALA A 277 2.35 -10.74 -35.59
N LEU A 278 2.88 -11.80 -34.98
CA LEU A 278 2.73 -12.04 -33.55
C LEU A 278 3.40 -10.95 -32.72
N HIS A 279 4.62 -10.55 -33.09
CA HIS A 279 5.34 -9.47 -32.41
C HIS A 279 4.61 -8.13 -32.51
N ASP A 280 4.07 -7.79 -33.67
CA ASP A 280 3.30 -6.54 -33.86
C ASP A 280 2.05 -6.51 -32.96
N GLU A 281 1.37 -7.64 -32.83
CA GLU A 281 0.22 -7.77 -31.92
C GLU A 281 0.62 -7.62 -30.43
N ILE A 282 1.72 -8.23 -30.03
CA ILE A 282 2.26 -8.08 -28.65
C ILE A 282 2.65 -6.62 -28.38
N ASP A 283 3.33 -5.94 -29.31
CA ASP A 283 3.67 -4.52 -29.16
C ASP A 283 2.41 -3.64 -29.02
N ASN A 284 1.36 -3.96 -29.77
CA ASN A 284 0.05 -3.28 -29.65
C ASN A 284 -0.57 -3.49 -28.27
N ILE A 285 -0.47 -4.70 -27.69
CA ILE A 285 -0.93 -5.00 -26.32
C ILE A 285 -0.13 -4.21 -25.30
N GLU A 286 1.21 -4.19 -25.40
CA GLU A 286 2.08 -3.42 -24.49
C GLU A 286 1.76 -1.93 -24.54
N GLN A 287 1.54 -1.37 -25.74
CA GLN A 287 1.13 0.03 -25.90
C GLN A 287 -0.26 0.29 -25.32
N ARG A 288 -1.18 -0.67 -25.43
CA ARG A 288 -2.52 -0.56 -24.86
C ARG A 288 -2.48 -0.59 -23.32
N LEU A 289 -1.70 -1.48 -22.72
CA LEU A 289 -1.44 -1.52 -21.26
C LEU A 289 -0.88 -0.18 -20.78
N ARG A 290 0.07 0.39 -21.52
CA ARG A 290 0.62 1.73 -21.21
C ARG A 290 -0.43 2.83 -21.26
N ARG A 291 -1.31 2.83 -22.25
CA ARG A 291 -2.35 3.86 -22.41
C ARG A 291 -3.49 3.73 -21.40
N GLU A 292 -3.97 2.52 -21.16
CA GLU A 292 -5.14 2.28 -20.32
C GLU A 292 -4.80 2.19 -18.84
N LEU A 293 -3.66 1.58 -18.47
CA LEU A 293 -3.28 1.32 -17.08
C LEU A 293 -2.08 2.17 -16.61
N GLY A 294 -1.41 2.89 -17.52
CA GLY A 294 -0.26 3.71 -17.18
C GLY A 294 0.98 2.93 -16.74
N CYS A 295 1.03 1.62 -17.00
CA CYS A 295 2.16 0.76 -16.67
C CYS A 295 3.07 0.52 -17.87
N ALA A 296 4.39 0.35 -17.61
CA ALA A 296 5.30 -0.16 -18.62
C ALA A 296 5.25 -1.69 -18.60
N ALA A 297 4.87 -2.30 -19.73
CA ALA A 297 4.77 -3.74 -19.86
C ALA A 297 5.90 -4.31 -20.72
N THR A 298 6.34 -5.51 -20.38
CA THR A 298 7.19 -6.37 -21.22
C THR A 298 6.54 -7.75 -21.27
N ILE A 299 6.20 -8.20 -22.47
CA ILE A 299 5.51 -9.47 -22.69
C ILE A 299 6.46 -10.45 -23.39
N HIS A 300 6.76 -11.54 -22.70
CA HIS A 300 7.48 -12.65 -23.29
C HIS A 300 6.51 -13.52 -24.09
N MET A 301 6.87 -13.87 -25.33
CA MET A 301 6.04 -14.75 -26.17
C MET A 301 6.47 -16.20 -25.92
N ASP A 302 5.54 -17.06 -25.48
CA ASP A 302 5.74 -18.50 -25.34
C ASP A 302 5.03 -19.24 -26.47
N PRO A 303 5.79 -19.79 -27.47
CA PRO A 303 5.21 -20.50 -28.58
C PRO A 303 4.66 -21.86 -28.12
N ILE A 304 3.34 -22.06 -28.25
CA ILE A 304 2.69 -23.33 -27.98
C ILE A 304 2.23 -24.02 -29.26
N VAL A 305 2.40 -25.34 -29.30
CA VAL A 305 1.93 -26.18 -30.42
C VAL A 305 0.46 -26.56 -30.17
N THR A 306 -0.45 -26.00 -30.96
CA THR A 306 -1.90 -26.19 -30.78
C THR A 306 -2.53 -27.14 -31.80
N ASP A 307 -1.78 -27.52 -32.84
CA ASP A 307 -2.22 -28.40 -33.93
C ASP A 307 -1.89 -29.88 -33.70
N ASP A 308 -1.13 -30.22 -32.66
CA ASP A 308 -0.90 -31.59 -32.26
C ASP A 308 -2.00 -32.08 -31.28
N LYS A 309 -2.89 -32.92 -31.77
CA LYS A 309 -4.01 -33.47 -31.00
C LYS A 309 -3.53 -34.25 -29.78
N LEU A 310 -2.40 -35.01 -29.90
CA LEU A 310 -1.89 -35.77 -28.77
C LEU A 310 -1.44 -34.86 -27.62
N THR A 311 -0.71 -33.80 -27.95
CA THR A 311 -0.24 -32.82 -26.98
C THR A 311 -1.43 -32.11 -26.34
N ALA A 312 -2.43 -31.68 -27.11
CA ALA A 312 -3.63 -31.01 -26.59
C ALA A 312 -4.47 -31.93 -25.67
N GLU A 313 -4.74 -33.17 -26.08
CA GLU A 313 -5.46 -34.14 -25.26
C GLU A 313 -4.70 -34.50 -23.98
N THR A 314 -3.37 -34.63 -24.06
CA THR A 314 -2.53 -34.94 -22.90
C THR A 314 -2.49 -33.76 -21.93
N ARG A 315 -2.37 -32.52 -22.42
CA ARG A 315 -2.48 -31.31 -21.59
C ARG A 315 -3.75 -31.29 -20.77
N GLU A 316 -4.90 -31.53 -21.42
CA GLU A 316 -6.20 -31.50 -20.72
C GLU A 316 -6.30 -32.61 -19.65
N ARG A 317 -5.84 -33.82 -19.97
CA ARG A 317 -5.81 -34.93 -19.00
C ARG A 317 -4.89 -34.66 -17.84
N VAL A 318 -3.71 -34.09 -18.08
CA VAL A 318 -2.77 -33.69 -17.00
C VAL A 318 -3.34 -32.59 -16.16
N ALA A 319 -3.97 -31.57 -16.78
CA ALA A 319 -4.65 -30.49 -16.04
C ALA A 319 -5.75 -31.02 -15.13
N GLN A 320 -6.53 -32.01 -15.59
CA GLN A 320 -7.57 -32.65 -14.76
C GLN A 320 -6.96 -33.46 -13.60
N LEU A 321 -5.85 -34.17 -13.85
CA LEU A 321 -5.13 -34.92 -12.80
C LEU A 321 -4.57 -33.99 -11.73
N VAL A 322 -3.97 -32.88 -12.13
CA VAL A 322 -3.41 -31.88 -11.21
C VAL A 322 -4.51 -31.23 -10.37
N ARG A 323 -5.64 -30.86 -10.99
CA ARG A 323 -6.83 -30.39 -10.26
C ARG A 323 -7.41 -31.43 -9.31
N GLY A 324 -7.19 -32.73 -9.57
CA GLY A 324 -7.56 -33.80 -8.67
C GLY A 324 -6.71 -33.88 -7.40
N ILE A 325 -5.50 -33.30 -7.41
CA ILE A 325 -4.66 -33.13 -6.22
C ILE A 325 -5.21 -31.97 -5.39
N ASP A 326 -5.46 -30.83 -6.04
CA ASP A 326 -6.15 -29.68 -5.46
C ASP A 326 -6.75 -28.81 -6.58
N GLU A 327 -7.98 -28.31 -6.39
CA GLU A 327 -8.72 -27.54 -7.38
C GLU A 327 -8.09 -26.18 -7.72
N HIS A 328 -7.24 -25.66 -6.84
CA HIS A 328 -6.55 -24.38 -7.01
C HIS A 328 -5.22 -24.51 -7.76
N ILE A 329 -4.71 -25.73 -8.03
CA ILE A 329 -3.49 -25.90 -8.82
C ILE A 329 -3.83 -25.84 -10.30
N THR A 330 -3.11 -24.97 -11.02
CA THR A 330 -3.21 -24.85 -12.48
C THR A 330 -1.89 -25.20 -13.15
N ILE A 331 -1.92 -25.48 -14.45
CA ILE A 331 -0.71 -25.77 -15.22
C ILE A 331 -0.60 -24.81 -16.41
N HIS A 332 0.64 -24.46 -16.77
CA HIS A 332 0.96 -23.68 -17.97
C HIS A 332 2.27 -24.15 -18.61
N ASP A 333 2.66 -23.56 -19.74
CA ASP A 333 3.85 -23.89 -20.52
C ASP A 333 3.98 -25.40 -20.85
N PHE A 334 2.84 -26.04 -21.16
CA PHE A 334 2.77 -27.48 -21.40
C PHE A 334 3.37 -27.86 -22.74
N ARG A 335 4.34 -28.77 -22.74
CA ARG A 335 4.97 -29.32 -23.93
C ARG A 335 5.32 -30.77 -23.77
N MET A 336 5.38 -31.50 -24.87
CA MET A 336 5.77 -32.91 -24.90
C MET A 336 7.01 -33.10 -25.76
N VAL A 337 7.97 -33.87 -25.26
CA VAL A 337 9.18 -34.28 -26.00
C VAL A 337 9.20 -35.78 -26.06
N THR A 338 8.82 -36.33 -27.25
CA THR A 338 8.74 -37.75 -27.49
C THR A 338 10.11 -38.33 -27.79
N GLY A 339 10.51 -39.33 -27.05
CA GLY A 339 11.74 -40.09 -27.24
C GLY A 339 11.45 -41.57 -27.56
N PRO A 340 12.46 -42.34 -27.94
CA PRO A 340 12.31 -43.76 -28.33
C PRO A 340 11.94 -44.68 -27.14
N THR A 341 12.22 -44.29 -25.91
CA THR A 341 11.97 -45.10 -24.70
C THR A 341 10.95 -44.48 -23.76
N HIS A 342 10.76 -43.17 -23.80
CA HIS A 342 9.86 -42.42 -22.94
C HIS A 342 9.52 -41.07 -23.56
N THR A 343 8.45 -40.44 -23.06
CA THR A 343 8.03 -39.08 -23.43
C THR A 343 8.12 -38.19 -22.20
N ASN A 344 8.89 -37.10 -22.29
CA ASN A 344 8.90 -36.08 -21.28
C ASN A 344 7.67 -35.20 -21.46
N VAL A 345 6.92 -35.02 -20.37
CA VAL A 345 5.79 -34.11 -20.25
C VAL A 345 6.27 -32.97 -19.37
N ILE A 346 6.52 -31.83 -19.98
CA ILE A 346 7.16 -30.67 -19.35
C ILE A 346 6.09 -29.60 -19.17
N PHE A 347 5.97 -29.09 -17.97
CA PHE A 347 5.02 -27.99 -17.65
C PHE A 347 5.31 -27.40 -16.29
N ASP A 348 4.79 -26.21 -16.07
CA ASP A 348 4.85 -25.53 -14.79
C ASP A 348 3.50 -25.66 -14.07
N ALA A 349 3.56 -25.86 -12.75
CA ALA A 349 2.39 -26.00 -11.89
C ALA A 349 2.32 -24.84 -10.90
N VAL A 350 1.27 -24.02 -11.03
CA VAL A 350 1.03 -22.87 -10.16
C VAL A 350 0.31 -23.33 -8.91
N VAL A 351 0.94 -23.13 -7.76
CA VAL A 351 0.45 -23.55 -6.45
C VAL A 351 0.18 -22.35 -5.56
N PRO A 352 -0.93 -22.30 -4.81
CA PRO A 352 -1.20 -21.21 -3.88
C PRO A 352 -0.08 -20.99 -2.87
N PHE A 353 0.18 -19.72 -2.47
CA PHE A 353 1.32 -19.37 -1.62
C PHE A 353 1.32 -20.08 -0.26
N LYS A 354 0.13 -20.35 0.33
CA LYS A 354 -0.04 -21.08 1.61
C LYS A 354 -0.59 -22.47 1.39
N PHE A 355 0.01 -23.23 0.47
CA PHE A 355 -0.43 -24.59 0.21
C PHE A 355 0.01 -25.55 1.33
N ARG A 356 -0.80 -26.61 1.57
CA ARG A 356 -0.59 -27.60 2.64
C ARG A 356 0.65 -28.47 2.46
N LEU A 357 1.08 -28.70 1.20
CA LEU A 357 2.24 -29.51 0.84
C LEU A 357 3.43 -28.60 0.46
N SER A 358 4.63 -29.08 0.67
CA SER A 358 5.85 -28.47 0.14
C SER A 358 5.94 -28.63 -1.38
N ASP A 359 6.76 -27.81 -2.05
CA ASP A 359 6.96 -27.87 -3.49
C ASP A 359 7.39 -29.26 -3.94
N HIS A 360 8.29 -29.88 -3.20
CA HIS A 360 8.78 -31.24 -3.47
C HIS A 360 7.67 -32.32 -3.33
N GLU A 361 6.79 -32.20 -2.35
CA GLU A 361 5.66 -33.13 -2.18
C GLU A 361 4.64 -32.97 -3.32
N VAL A 362 4.36 -31.74 -3.75
CA VAL A 362 3.49 -31.45 -4.91
C VAL A 362 4.09 -32.04 -6.17
N GLU A 363 5.38 -31.81 -6.41
CA GLU A 363 6.09 -32.37 -7.56
C GLU A 363 6.01 -33.90 -7.59
N GLN A 364 6.24 -34.56 -6.46
CA GLN A 364 6.14 -36.03 -6.35
C GLN A 364 4.72 -36.54 -6.63
N GLU A 365 3.70 -35.89 -6.09
CA GLU A 365 2.29 -36.26 -6.34
C GLU A 365 1.93 -36.10 -7.83
N ILE A 366 2.37 -35.01 -8.47
CA ILE A 366 2.15 -34.76 -9.89
C ILE A 366 2.87 -35.82 -10.73
N GLN A 367 4.14 -36.08 -10.46
CA GLN A 367 4.93 -37.11 -11.18
C GLN A 367 4.30 -38.49 -11.08
N ALA A 368 3.83 -38.86 -9.88
CA ALA A 368 3.13 -40.13 -9.67
C ALA A 368 1.78 -40.17 -10.41
N ALA A 369 1.06 -39.06 -10.49
CA ALA A 369 -0.20 -38.97 -11.21
C ALA A 369 -0.01 -39.08 -12.72
N VAL A 370 0.97 -38.35 -13.30
CA VAL A 370 1.29 -38.42 -14.72
C VAL A 370 1.79 -39.81 -15.13
N LYS A 371 2.57 -40.47 -14.29
CA LYS A 371 3.04 -41.84 -14.55
C LYS A 371 1.91 -42.87 -14.51
N ARG A 372 0.82 -42.61 -13.75
CA ARG A 372 -0.39 -43.47 -13.78
C ARG A 372 -1.21 -43.26 -15.05
N LEU A 373 -1.12 -42.10 -15.70
CA LEU A 373 -1.78 -41.82 -16.97
C LEU A 373 -1.19 -42.68 -18.12
N ASP A 374 0.14 -42.69 -18.20
CA ASP A 374 0.90 -43.56 -19.11
C ASP A 374 2.27 -43.85 -18.48
N SER A 375 2.64 -45.11 -18.41
CA SER A 375 3.90 -45.57 -17.81
C SER A 375 5.15 -45.07 -18.57
N SER A 376 5.00 -44.67 -19.83
CA SER A 376 6.07 -44.08 -20.64
C SER A 376 6.23 -42.57 -20.41
N TYR A 377 5.29 -41.90 -19.70
CA TYR A 377 5.36 -40.49 -19.42
C TYR A 377 6.21 -40.17 -18.20
N PHE A 378 7.10 -39.19 -18.34
CA PHE A 378 7.92 -38.64 -17.29
C PHE A 378 7.61 -37.14 -17.16
N ALA A 379 7.00 -36.76 -16.04
CA ALA A 379 6.71 -35.35 -15.76
C ALA A 379 7.97 -34.62 -15.29
N VAL A 380 8.31 -33.55 -15.99
CA VAL A 380 9.32 -32.57 -15.61
C VAL A 380 8.51 -31.33 -15.22
N VAL A 381 8.40 -31.07 -13.92
CA VAL A 381 7.50 -30.05 -13.37
C VAL A 381 8.32 -29.02 -12.62
N GLN A 382 8.10 -27.74 -12.93
CA GLN A 382 8.51 -26.63 -12.11
C GLN A 382 7.33 -26.18 -11.26
N ILE A 383 7.57 -25.88 -9.98
CA ILE A 383 6.52 -25.39 -9.08
C ILE A 383 6.65 -23.88 -8.97
N ASP A 384 5.61 -23.18 -9.40
CA ASP A 384 5.50 -21.74 -9.29
C ASP A 384 4.52 -21.34 -8.20
N ARG A 385 4.75 -20.17 -7.59
CA ARG A 385 3.87 -19.62 -6.56
C ARG A 385 3.08 -18.45 -7.12
N ASP A 386 1.76 -18.53 -6.99
CA ASP A 386 0.89 -17.45 -7.40
C ASP A 386 0.98 -16.26 -6.42
N TYR A 387 1.49 -15.13 -6.90
CA TYR A 387 1.59 -13.87 -6.15
C TYR A 387 0.42 -12.92 -6.40
N THR A 388 -0.48 -13.30 -7.31
CA THR A 388 -1.54 -12.40 -7.80
C THR A 388 -2.92 -12.79 -7.28
N LYS A 389 -3.04 -13.96 -6.67
CA LYS A 389 -4.30 -14.51 -6.10
C LYS A 389 -4.23 -14.74 -4.59
#